data_2da2ecec024a9963033edadedf0397eb
#
_entry.id   2da2ecec024a9963033edadedf0397eb
#
_cell.length_a   1.000
_cell.length_b   1.000
_cell.length_c   1.000
_cell.angle_alpha   90.00
_cell.angle_beta   90.00
_cell.angle_gamma   90.00
#
_symmetry.space_group_name_H-M   'P 1'
#
loop_
_entity.id
_entity.type
_entity.pdbx_description
1 polymer ?
#
loop_
_entity_poly.entity_id
_entity_poly.type
_entity_poly.pdbx_seq_one_letter_code
_entity_poly.pdbx_strand_id
1 'polypeptide(L)'
;MQSGCIVRPARTELAMSAMIEQVAAPRESRARELIRHFGARLTVARVRVLAELLEAESALTHIELQKRVEAGAEPIDRVTLYRVLEWLEEAGVVHRVAGPDRVFHFAARQVRRPHGHFRCVQCARMYCIEEPGTLARSVRALLPTGFSGEEIEVTVSGRCARCASP
;
A
#
# COMPACT_ATOMS: atom_id res chain seq x y z
N MET A 1 50.94 -15.07 20.92
CA MET A 1 50.30 -13.76 20.78
C MET A 1 49.62 -13.75 19.42
N GLN A 2 48.34 -14.10 19.36
CA GLN A 2 47.54 -14.10 18.13
C GLN A 2 46.50 -13.01 18.26
N SER A 3 46.68 -11.91 17.49
CA SER A 3 45.75 -10.82 17.40
C SER A 3 44.58 -11.24 16.48
N GLY A 4 43.44 -11.53 17.06
CA GLY A 4 42.21 -11.79 16.31
C GLY A 4 41.67 -10.51 15.70
N CYS A 5 41.65 -10.46 14.39
CA CYS A 5 41.03 -9.38 13.63
C CYS A 5 39.52 -9.53 13.71
N ILE A 6 38.84 -8.65 14.46
CA ILE A 6 37.38 -8.58 14.50
C ILE A 6 36.92 -7.86 13.23
N VAL A 7 36.45 -8.62 12.24
CA VAL A 7 35.82 -8.07 11.05
C VAL A 7 34.41 -7.56 11.46
N ARG A 8 34.23 -6.24 11.46
CA ARG A 8 32.94 -5.63 11.63
C ARG A 8 32.14 -5.86 10.34
N PRO A 9 30.90 -6.39 10.41
CA PRO A 9 30.08 -6.53 9.22
C PRO A 9 29.77 -5.15 8.60
N ALA A 10 29.78 -5.11 7.28
CA ALA A 10 29.57 -3.89 6.51
C ALA A 10 28.16 -3.32 6.75
N ARG A 11 28.05 -1.99 6.77
CA ARG A 11 26.76 -1.26 6.97
C ARG A 11 25.62 -1.73 6.06
N THR A 12 25.95 -2.32 4.92
CA THR A 12 24.99 -2.85 3.94
C THR A 12 24.31 -4.13 4.42
N GLU A 13 25.00 -4.99 5.16
CA GLU A 13 24.42 -6.24 5.70
C GLU A 13 23.47 -5.97 6.86
N LEU A 14 23.77 -4.99 7.70
CA LEU A 14 22.87 -4.54 8.78
C LEU A 14 21.57 -3.91 8.23
N ALA A 15 21.67 -3.15 7.15
CA ALA A 15 20.49 -2.56 6.49
C ALA A 15 19.61 -3.63 5.81
N MET A 16 20.24 -4.65 5.21
CA MET A 16 19.54 -5.75 4.55
C MET A 16 18.91 -6.70 5.57
N SER A 17 19.57 -6.96 6.71
CA SER A 17 19.00 -7.74 7.82
C SER A 17 17.80 -7.02 8.46
N ALA A 18 17.87 -5.71 8.65
CA ALA A 18 16.75 -4.90 9.15
C ALA A 18 15.58 -4.85 8.17
N MET A 19 15.84 -4.86 6.86
CA MET A 19 14.77 -4.97 5.84
C MET A 19 14.11 -6.36 5.84
N ILE A 20 14.87 -7.43 6.04
CA ILE A 20 14.35 -8.81 6.10
C ILE A 20 13.54 -9.00 7.40
N GLU A 21 13.96 -8.41 8.52
CA GLU A 21 13.22 -8.44 9.77
C GLU A 21 11.89 -7.66 9.71
N GLN A 22 11.83 -6.57 8.93
CA GLN A 22 10.59 -5.82 8.66
C GLN A 22 9.58 -6.61 7.83
N VAL A 23 10.03 -7.54 6.98
CA VAL A 23 9.16 -8.45 6.20
C VAL A 23 8.58 -9.56 7.09
N ALA A 24 9.27 -9.93 8.17
CA ALA A 24 8.87 -11.01 9.08
C ALA A 24 8.03 -10.55 10.29
N ALA A 25 7.82 -9.25 10.48
CA ALA A 25 6.95 -8.77 11.56
C ALA A 25 5.50 -9.19 11.31
N PRO A 26 4.77 -9.75 12.32
CA PRO A 26 3.36 -10.06 12.15
C PRO A 26 2.61 -8.85 11.61
N ARG A 27 1.77 -9.05 10.59
CA ARG A 27 1.00 -7.99 9.91
C ARG A 27 0.35 -6.96 10.85
N GLU A 28 -0.15 -7.44 11.99
CA GLU A 28 -0.73 -6.57 13.01
C GLU A 28 0.29 -5.71 13.74
N SER A 29 1.51 -6.19 13.98
CA SER A 29 2.58 -5.39 14.59
C SER A 29 2.93 -4.20 13.72
N ARG A 30 3.10 -4.42 12.42
CA ARG A 30 3.34 -3.36 11.44
C ARG A 30 2.18 -2.36 11.36
N ALA A 31 0.94 -2.86 11.38
CA ALA A 31 -0.24 -2.00 11.40
C ALA A 31 -0.29 -1.14 12.67
N ARG A 32 0.02 -1.70 13.85
CA ARG A 32 0.08 -0.97 15.12
C ARG A 32 1.14 0.11 15.11
N GLU A 33 2.33 -0.16 14.57
CA GLU A 33 3.41 0.82 14.44
C GLU A 33 3.00 1.99 13.55
N LEU A 34 2.42 1.71 12.39
CA LEU A 34 1.93 2.74 11.49
C LEU A 34 0.87 3.62 12.15
N ILE A 35 -0.14 3.02 12.81
CA ILE A 35 -1.19 3.78 13.49
C ILE A 35 -0.60 4.68 14.60
N ARG A 36 0.37 4.17 15.38
CA ARG A 36 1.04 4.98 16.40
C ARG A 36 1.86 6.13 15.81
N HIS A 37 2.55 5.88 14.70
CA HIS A 37 3.34 6.90 14.01
C HIS A 37 2.49 8.10 13.60
N PHE A 38 1.22 7.88 13.26
CA PHE A 38 0.26 8.96 12.97
C PHE A 38 -0.43 9.53 14.22
N GLY A 39 0.06 9.20 15.43
CA GLY A 39 -0.45 9.73 16.68
C GLY A 39 -1.87 9.31 17.04
N ALA A 40 -2.39 8.28 16.40
CA ALA A 40 -3.77 7.86 16.55
C ALA A 40 -3.97 6.79 17.63
N ARG A 41 -5.15 6.81 18.22
CA ARG A 41 -5.56 5.76 19.16
C ARG A 41 -5.66 4.42 18.44
N LEU A 42 -5.01 3.40 19.00
CA LEU A 42 -5.16 2.02 18.55
C LEU A 42 -6.57 1.51 18.87
N THR A 43 -7.22 0.94 17.88
CA THR A 43 -8.44 0.13 18.05
C THR A 43 -8.26 -1.18 17.31
N VAL A 44 -8.95 -2.23 17.76
CA VAL A 44 -8.91 -3.55 17.08
C VAL A 44 -9.29 -3.41 15.61
N ALA A 45 -10.36 -2.68 15.31
CA ALA A 45 -10.82 -2.46 13.94
C ALA A 45 -9.76 -1.78 13.06
N ARG A 46 -9.09 -0.72 13.52
CA ARG A 46 -8.03 -0.04 12.76
C ARG A 46 -6.85 -0.95 12.47
N VAL A 47 -6.40 -1.69 13.48
CA VAL A 47 -5.26 -2.61 13.34
C VAL A 47 -5.58 -3.71 12.33
N ARG A 48 -6.73 -4.34 12.44
CA ARG A 48 -7.13 -5.45 11.56
C ARG A 48 -7.35 -5.00 10.13
N VAL A 49 -8.11 -3.92 9.91
CA VAL A 49 -8.34 -3.38 8.55
C VAL A 49 -7.02 -3.01 7.87
N LEU A 50 -6.12 -2.32 8.58
CA LEU A 50 -4.81 -1.97 8.02
C LEU A 50 -3.94 -3.20 7.79
N ALA A 51 -3.96 -4.19 8.69
CA ALA A 51 -3.21 -5.43 8.53
C ALA A 51 -3.64 -6.21 7.27
N GLU A 52 -4.94 -6.30 6.99
CA GLU A 52 -5.45 -6.93 5.77
C GLU A 52 -5.01 -6.19 4.49
N LEU A 53 -4.99 -4.86 4.52
CA LEU A 53 -4.51 -4.05 3.39
C LEU A 53 -3.00 -4.15 3.19
N LEU A 54 -2.21 -4.28 4.26
CA LEU A 54 -0.75 -4.45 4.18
C LEU A 54 -0.34 -5.82 3.63
N GLU A 55 -1.16 -6.85 3.82
CA GLU A 55 -0.92 -8.21 3.33
C GLU A 55 -1.45 -8.44 1.91
N ALA A 56 -2.33 -7.56 1.44
CA ALA A 56 -2.95 -7.72 0.14
C ALA A 56 -1.96 -7.49 -1.00
N GLU A 57 -1.87 -8.45 -1.93
CA GLU A 57 -1.06 -8.35 -3.15
C GLU A 57 -1.61 -7.31 -4.16
N SER A 58 -2.90 -6.97 -4.04
CA SER A 58 -3.59 -6.01 -4.90
C SER A 58 -4.52 -5.15 -4.06
N ALA A 59 -4.88 -3.99 -4.58
CA ALA A 59 -5.88 -3.14 -3.94
C ALA A 59 -7.22 -3.89 -3.80
N LEU A 60 -7.86 -3.75 -2.65
CA LEU A 60 -9.09 -4.45 -2.30
C LEU A 60 -10.29 -3.52 -2.40
N THR A 61 -11.41 -4.01 -2.92
CA THR A 61 -12.70 -3.34 -2.79
C THR A 61 -13.18 -3.41 -1.34
N HIS A 62 -14.10 -2.52 -0.96
CA HIS A 62 -14.70 -2.59 0.38
C HIS A 62 -15.42 -3.92 0.66
N ILE A 63 -16.00 -4.57 -0.38
CA ILE A 63 -16.65 -5.88 -0.26
C ILE A 63 -15.64 -6.98 0.03
N GLU A 64 -14.51 -6.98 -0.68
CA GLU A 64 -13.42 -7.95 -0.45
C GLU A 64 -12.82 -7.77 0.94
N LEU A 65 -12.59 -6.53 1.34
CA LEU A 65 -12.06 -6.21 2.66
C LEU A 65 -13.03 -6.58 3.77
N GLN A 66 -14.35 -6.31 3.60
CA GLN A 66 -15.40 -6.71 4.53
C GLN A 66 -15.35 -8.23 4.77
N LYS A 67 -15.32 -9.03 3.71
CA LYS A 67 -15.23 -10.49 3.81
C LYS A 67 -14.01 -10.96 4.60
N ARG A 68 -12.86 -10.29 4.43
CA ARG A 68 -11.63 -10.64 5.16
C ARG A 68 -11.72 -10.32 6.65
N VAL A 69 -12.26 -9.14 7.00
CA VAL A 69 -12.37 -8.73 8.40
C VAL A 69 -13.52 -9.42 9.14
N GLU A 70 -14.53 -9.89 8.42
CA GLU A 70 -15.62 -10.72 8.98
C GLU A 70 -15.16 -12.14 9.33
N ALA A 71 -14.21 -12.68 8.56
CA ALA A 71 -13.69 -14.03 8.80
C ALA A 71 -12.85 -14.17 10.10
N GLY A 72 -12.53 -13.09 10.78
CA GLY A 72 -11.76 -13.10 12.02
C GLY A 72 -12.62 -13.31 13.27
N ALA A 73 -11.95 -13.50 14.41
CA ALA A 73 -12.58 -13.78 15.70
C ALA A 73 -13.54 -12.68 16.21
N GLU A 74 -13.29 -11.43 15.82
CA GLU A 74 -14.15 -10.28 16.15
C GLU A 74 -14.61 -9.63 14.85
N PRO A 75 -15.80 -9.93 14.34
CA PRO A 75 -16.34 -9.35 13.12
C PRO A 75 -16.41 -7.82 13.19
N ILE A 76 -16.01 -7.16 12.12
CA ILE A 76 -16.11 -5.71 12.00
C ILE A 76 -17.32 -5.41 11.11
N ASP A 77 -18.27 -4.65 11.66
CA ASP A 77 -19.45 -4.24 10.92
C ASP A 77 -19.11 -3.25 9.79
N ARG A 78 -19.99 -3.16 8.82
CA ARG A 78 -19.81 -2.33 7.63
C ARG A 78 -19.60 -0.86 7.95
N VAL A 79 -20.32 -0.31 8.91
CA VAL A 79 -20.22 1.12 9.27
C VAL A 79 -18.87 1.41 9.89
N THR A 80 -18.41 0.53 10.79
CA THR A 80 -17.08 0.61 11.40
C THR A 80 -15.99 0.49 10.34
N LEU A 81 -16.12 -0.42 9.36
CA LEU A 81 -15.17 -0.54 8.26
C LEU A 81 -15.04 0.77 7.47
N TYR A 82 -16.15 1.39 7.07
CA TYR A 82 -16.12 2.65 6.33
C TYR A 82 -15.44 3.77 7.11
N ARG A 83 -15.77 3.93 8.40
CA ARG A 83 -15.14 4.94 9.27
C ARG A 83 -13.64 4.71 9.43
N VAL A 84 -13.21 3.45 9.48
CA VAL A 84 -11.79 3.10 9.55
C VAL A 84 -11.10 3.41 8.23
N LEU A 85 -11.69 3.08 7.09
CA LEU A 85 -11.12 3.38 5.77
C LEU A 85 -10.98 4.89 5.54
N GLU A 86 -12.01 5.66 5.85
CA GLU A 86 -12.00 7.13 5.78
C GLU A 86 -10.86 7.70 6.63
N TRP A 87 -10.76 7.26 7.87
CA TRP A 87 -9.66 7.70 8.74
C TRP A 87 -8.28 7.30 8.19
N LEU A 88 -8.10 6.08 7.67
CA LEU A 88 -6.83 5.62 7.11
C LEU A 88 -6.45 6.41 5.84
N GLU A 89 -7.44 6.81 5.04
CA GLU A 89 -7.27 7.65 3.86
C GLU A 89 -6.86 9.08 4.27
N GLU A 90 -7.56 9.71 5.21
CA GLU A 90 -7.24 11.04 5.76
C GLU A 90 -5.84 11.07 6.39
N ALA A 91 -5.47 10.02 7.12
CA ALA A 91 -4.13 9.88 7.68
C ALA A 91 -3.05 9.63 6.61
N GLY A 92 -3.43 9.39 5.35
CA GLY A 92 -2.51 9.12 4.26
C GLY A 92 -1.79 7.77 4.35
N VAL A 93 -2.30 6.83 5.16
CA VAL A 93 -1.78 5.47 5.32
C VAL A 93 -2.31 4.54 4.23
N VAL A 94 -3.52 4.84 3.77
CA VAL A 94 -4.21 4.14 2.68
C VAL A 94 -4.53 5.15 1.58
N HIS A 95 -4.59 4.71 0.36
CA HIS A 95 -5.12 5.49 -0.75
C HIS A 95 -6.24 4.74 -1.43
N ARG A 96 -7.13 5.51 -2.02
CA ARG A 96 -8.29 5.04 -2.74
C ARG A 96 -8.09 5.26 -4.23
N VAL A 97 -8.35 4.24 -5.04
CA VAL A 97 -8.26 4.29 -6.50
C VAL A 97 -9.63 3.98 -7.09
N ALA A 98 -10.10 4.82 -8.00
CA ALA A 98 -11.37 4.58 -8.69
C ALA A 98 -11.21 3.49 -9.75
N GLY A 99 -12.02 2.44 -9.68
CA GLY A 99 -12.18 1.46 -10.74
C GLY A 99 -13.08 1.98 -11.88
N PRO A 100 -13.10 1.30 -13.05
CA PRO A 100 -13.90 1.72 -14.20
C PRO A 100 -15.41 1.62 -13.99
N ASP A 101 -15.82 0.78 -13.06
CA ASP A 101 -17.21 0.53 -12.62
C ASP A 101 -17.64 1.47 -11.49
N ARG A 102 -16.84 2.52 -11.20
CA ARG A 102 -16.99 3.42 -10.06
C ARG A 102 -16.86 2.74 -8.69
N VAL A 103 -16.36 1.52 -8.65
CA VAL A 103 -16.01 0.85 -7.40
C VAL A 103 -14.64 1.30 -6.96
N PHE A 104 -14.55 1.75 -5.71
CA PHE A 104 -13.27 2.14 -5.12
C PHE A 104 -12.50 0.93 -4.63
N HIS A 105 -11.20 0.96 -4.90
CA HIS A 105 -10.21 0.00 -4.41
C HIS A 105 -9.29 0.70 -3.42
N PHE A 106 -8.95 0.03 -2.34
CA PHE A 106 -8.12 0.55 -1.25
C PHE A 106 -6.81 -0.23 -1.20
N ALA A 107 -5.70 0.47 -1.07
CA ALA A 107 -4.39 -0.13 -0.89
C ALA A 107 -3.61 0.60 0.21
N ALA A 108 -2.85 -0.15 1.01
CA ALA A 108 -1.92 0.45 1.96
C ALA A 108 -0.82 1.19 1.22
N ARG A 109 -0.54 2.41 1.64
CA ARG A 109 0.52 3.23 1.07
C ARG A 109 1.86 2.78 1.69
N GLN A 110 2.64 2.03 0.94
CA GLN A 110 3.94 1.55 1.41
C GLN A 110 5.00 2.65 1.46
N VAL A 111 4.87 3.68 0.61
CA VAL A 111 5.79 4.83 0.55
C VAL A 111 5.00 6.09 0.16
N ARG A 112 5.33 7.25 0.75
CA ARG A 112 4.79 8.57 0.34
C ARG A 112 5.43 9.07 -0.96
N ARG A 113 5.54 8.21 -1.97
CA ARG A 113 6.08 8.59 -3.28
C ARG A 113 4.97 8.57 -4.32
N PRO A 114 5.07 9.38 -5.37
CA PRO A 114 4.21 9.25 -6.53
C PRO A 114 4.28 7.81 -7.03
N HIS A 115 3.14 7.21 -7.30
CA HIS A 115 3.05 5.86 -7.81
C HIS A 115 1.90 5.80 -8.82
N GLY A 116 2.00 4.87 -9.74
CA GLY A 116 0.92 4.58 -10.68
C GLY A 116 0.12 3.35 -10.25
N HIS A 117 -0.84 3.00 -11.07
CA HIS A 117 -1.66 1.82 -10.89
C HIS A 117 -1.63 0.96 -12.15
N PHE A 118 -1.70 -0.33 -11.98
CA PHE A 118 -1.92 -1.27 -13.06
C PHE A 118 -3.27 -1.95 -12.85
N ARG A 119 -4.11 -1.92 -13.87
CA ARG A 119 -5.41 -2.59 -13.87
C ARG A 119 -5.42 -3.76 -14.84
N CYS A 120 -5.74 -4.95 -14.35
CA CYS A 120 -5.94 -6.11 -15.21
C CYS A 120 -7.31 -6.04 -15.88
N VAL A 121 -7.35 -6.05 -17.22
CA VAL A 121 -8.60 -5.99 -17.98
C VAL A 121 -9.39 -7.32 -17.92
N GLN A 122 -8.75 -8.42 -17.52
CA GLN A 122 -9.39 -9.73 -17.46
C GLN A 122 -9.98 -10.05 -16.08
N CYS A 123 -9.25 -9.81 -14.99
CA CYS A 123 -9.69 -10.13 -13.63
C CYS A 123 -10.03 -8.91 -12.77
N ALA A 124 -10.01 -7.71 -13.36
CA ALA A 124 -10.29 -6.42 -12.74
C ALA A 124 -9.40 -6.04 -11.54
N ARG A 125 -8.43 -6.88 -11.13
CA ARG A 125 -7.51 -6.57 -10.04
C ARG A 125 -6.68 -5.35 -10.34
N MET A 126 -6.44 -4.56 -9.31
CA MET A 126 -5.66 -3.34 -9.36
C MET A 126 -4.42 -3.47 -8.49
N TYR A 127 -3.27 -3.12 -9.03
CA TYR A 127 -1.96 -3.19 -8.38
C TYR A 127 -1.35 -1.80 -8.33
N CYS A 128 -0.67 -1.48 -7.24
CA CYS A 128 0.19 -0.30 -7.18
C CYS A 128 1.50 -0.62 -7.92
N ILE A 129 1.96 0.30 -8.76
CA ILE A 129 3.26 0.24 -9.42
C ILE A 129 4.11 1.41 -8.98
N GLU A 130 5.35 1.14 -8.59
CA GLU A 130 6.28 2.20 -8.22
C GLU A 130 6.63 3.06 -9.44
N GLU A 131 6.51 4.37 -9.28
CA GLU A 131 6.89 5.35 -10.29
C GLU A 131 8.07 6.17 -9.75
N PRO A 132 9.24 6.14 -10.42
CA PRO A 132 10.44 6.83 -9.92
C PRO A 132 10.41 8.36 -10.06
N GLY A 133 9.26 8.98 -10.32
CA GLY A 133 9.09 10.42 -10.47
C GLY A 133 9.52 10.97 -11.84
N THR A 134 10.03 10.12 -12.72
CA THR A 134 10.43 10.51 -14.08
C THR A 134 9.22 10.74 -14.97
N LEU A 135 8.25 9.85 -14.92
CA LEU A 135 7.02 9.92 -15.69
C LEU A 135 6.19 11.16 -15.28
N ALA A 136 6.05 11.40 -13.99
CA ALA A 136 5.34 12.57 -13.48
C ALA A 136 5.98 13.88 -13.98
N ARG A 137 7.32 13.96 -14.03
CA ARG A 137 8.03 15.11 -14.61
C ARG A 137 7.77 15.25 -16.10
N SER A 138 7.83 14.16 -16.86
CA SER A 138 7.57 14.16 -18.30
C SER A 138 6.14 14.59 -18.61
N VAL A 139 5.15 14.09 -17.85
CA VAL A 139 3.75 14.49 -18.04
C VAL A 139 3.54 15.97 -17.71
N ARG A 140 4.15 16.49 -16.64
CA ARG A 140 4.09 17.95 -16.33
C ARG A 140 4.71 18.81 -17.42
N ALA A 141 5.77 18.35 -18.07
CA ALA A 141 6.40 19.06 -19.17
C ALA A 141 5.53 19.17 -20.43
N LEU A 142 4.46 18.36 -20.54
CA LEU A 142 3.49 18.45 -21.63
C LEU A 142 2.39 19.49 -21.39
N LEU A 143 2.34 20.08 -20.20
CA LEU A 143 1.33 21.10 -19.89
C LEU A 143 1.59 22.37 -20.72
N PRO A 144 0.53 23.01 -21.24
CA PRO A 144 0.66 24.28 -21.94
C PRO A 144 1.24 25.38 -21.03
N THR A 145 1.84 26.39 -21.63
CA THR A 145 2.38 27.54 -20.89
C THR A 145 1.31 28.19 -20.01
N GLY A 146 1.64 28.39 -18.72
CA GLY A 146 0.74 28.98 -17.73
C GLY A 146 -0.16 27.97 -16.99
N PHE A 147 -0.08 26.68 -17.32
CA PHE A 147 -0.78 25.62 -16.57
C PHE A 147 0.11 25.07 -15.47
N SER A 148 -0.48 24.80 -14.28
CA SER A 148 0.16 24.09 -13.17
C SER A 148 -0.59 22.79 -12.90
N GLY A 149 0.14 21.65 -12.89
CA GLY A 149 -0.44 20.35 -12.52
C GLY A 149 -0.28 20.11 -11.01
N GLU A 150 -1.38 19.98 -10.30
CA GLU A 150 -1.38 19.67 -8.86
C GLU A 150 -1.23 18.17 -8.61
N GLU A 151 -1.95 17.36 -9.37
CA GLU A 151 -1.98 15.89 -9.24
C GLU A 151 -1.80 15.22 -10.60
N ILE A 152 -1.14 14.06 -10.59
CA ILE A 152 -0.98 13.19 -11.76
C ILE A 152 -1.34 11.78 -11.35
N GLU A 153 -2.40 11.26 -11.95
CA GLU A 153 -2.77 9.85 -11.85
C GLU A 153 -2.30 9.09 -13.09
N VAL A 154 -1.61 7.99 -12.89
CA VAL A 154 -1.16 7.11 -13.97
C VAL A 154 -1.78 5.73 -13.78
N THR A 155 -2.57 5.29 -14.74
CA THR A 155 -3.14 3.95 -14.76
C THR A 155 -2.77 3.23 -16.05
N VAL A 156 -2.08 2.09 -15.92
CA VAL A 156 -1.78 1.19 -17.03
C VAL A 156 -2.81 0.07 -17.06
N SER A 157 -3.44 -0.15 -18.20
CA SER A 157 -4.40 -1.25 -18.38
C SER A 157 -3.77 -2.35 -19.24
N GLY A 158 -3.90 -3.62 -18.79
CA GLY A 158 -3.32 -4.76 -19.48
C GLY A 158 -3.72 -6.09 -18.84
N ARG A 159 -3.00 -7.16 -19.08
CA ARG A 159 -3.20 -8.46 -18.41
C ARG A 159 -2.14 -8.64 -17.33
N CYS A 160 -2.54 -9.00 -16.11
CA CYS A 160 -1.59 -9.33 -15.05
C CYS A 160 -0.91 -10.68 -15.32
N ALA A 161 0.19 -10.97 -14.64
CA ALA A 161 0.94 -12.22 -14.84
C ALA A 161 0.07 -13.47 -14.73
N ARG A 162 -0.90 -13.50 -13.80
CA ARG A 162 -1.84 -14.62 -13.61
C ARG A 162 -2.83 -14.79 -14.77
N CYS A 163 -3.13 -13.73 -15.52
CA CYS A 163 -4.06 -13.73 -16.64
C CYS A 163 -3.35 -13.72 -18.00
N ALA A 164 -2.06 -13.43 -18.02
CA ALA A 164 -1.23 -13.46 -19.23
C ALA A 164 -0.63 -14.84 -19.49
N SER A 165 -0.51 -15.69 -18.45
CA SER A 165 -0.11 -17.08 -18.60
C SER A 165 -1.20 -17.87 -19.32
N PRO A 166 -0.84 -18.68 -20.33
CA PRO A 166 -1.78 -19.55 -21.06
C PRO A 166 -2.39 -20.62 -20.16
#